data_4f89878f0fda7468ba4082be35859af6
#
_entry.id   4f89878f0fda7468ba4082be35859af6
#
_cell.length_a   1.000
_cell.length_b   1.000
_cell.length_c   1.000
_cell.angle_alpha   90.00
_cell.angle_beta   90.00
_cell.angle_gamma   90.00
#
_symmetry.space_group_name_H-M   'P 1'
#
loop_
_entity.id
_entity.type
_entity.pdbx_description
1 polymer ?
#
loop_
_entity_poly.entity_id
_entity_poly.type
_entity_poly.pdbx_seq_one_letter_code
_entity_poly.pdbx_strand_id
1 'polypeptide(L)'
;MSENIKPSEVSEVLLRQLKDIDTSLQFDEVGTVLQVSDGVVRIYGLLNAEANELLEFENGIKAIVMNLEEDNVGAVLLGPTDQIKEGMIVKRTKRIASIKVGESMLGRVIDPLGEPLDGRGQIGGELCEMPLERKAPGVIFRQPVNQPLQTGLKSVDAMIPIGRGQRELIIGDRQTGKTAIAIDTILNQKANYEAGKPVYCIYVAVGQKGSTVANIVNVLKERGALDYTIVVAATAADPAALQYFAPFAGAAIGEYFRDTGRDALVVYDDLSKQAVAYREVSLILRRPSGRGLYSGDIFYLHSRLLERAAKIINQQEVAEQMNDLPASLKGKVKGGGSLTALPIIETQAGDVSAYIPTNVISITDGQIFLETDLFNQGFRPAINVGISVSRVGGSAQIKSMKKVAGTLKIDQAQYRELEAFSKFSSDMDAVTAMAIDRGRKNNRLLIQPQYSPMPVGEQIAVLYCGVHSLLHDVPLDKVIEFQNTFLETMRANHQQDVIDVLASGVINEEVTGIIEKVAAETAQSYKEQ
;
A
#
# COMPACT_ATOMS: atom_id res chain seq x y z
N MET A 1 -33.86 -18.13 4.45
CA MET A 1 -34.53 -19.37 4.00
C MET A 1 -33.61 -19.93 2.94
N SER A 2 -32.97 -21.05 3.23
CA SER A 2 -32.21 -21.78 2.23
C SER A 2 -33.18 -22.28 1.18
N GLU A 3 -33.14 -21.74 -0.03
CA GLU A 3 -33.78 -22.43 -1.15
C GLU A 3 -33.00 -23.72 -1.36
N ASN A 4 -33.52 -24.80 -0.85
CA ASN A 4 -33.01 -26.14 -1.15
C ASN A 4 -33.06 -26.32 -2.68
N ILE A 5 -31.96 -26.78 -3.23
CA ILE A 5 -31.89 -27.23 -4.63
C ILE A 5 -33.08 -28.16 -4.82
N LYS A 6 -33.93 -27.89 -5.80
CA LYS A 6 -35.12 -28.73 -6.03
C LYS A 6 -34.63 -30.13 -6.37
N PRO A 7 -35.19 -31.18 -5.75
CA PRO A 7 -34.79 -32.57 -6.04
C PRO A 7 -34.88 -32.93 -7.54
N SER A 8 -35.72 -32.21 -8.31
CA SER A 8 -35.81 -32.35 -9.76
C SER A 8 -34.57 -31.87 -10.52
N GLU A 9 -33.87 -30.81 -10.04
CA GLU A 9 -32.68 -30.28 -10.66
C GLU A 9 -31.51 -31.23 -10.46
N VAL A 10 -31.36 -31.78 -9.25
CA VAL A 10 -30.37 -32.80 -8.95
C VAL A 10 -30.61 -34.08 -9.74
N SER A 11 -31.86 -34.50 -9.87
CA SER A 11 -32.25 -35.68 -10.66
C SER A 11 -31.95 -35.52 -12.14
N GLU A 12 -32.16 -34.32 -12.71
CA GLU A 12 -31.94 -34.05 -14.12
C GLU A 12 -30.42 -34.03 -14.46
N VAL A 13 -29.62 -33.46 -13.58
CA VAL A 13 -28.13 -33.47 -13.69
C VAL A 13 -27.60 -34.89 -13.54
N LEU A 14 -28.08 -35.65 -12.53
CA LEU A 14 -27.71 -37.04 -12.33
C LEU A 14 -28.10 -37.95 -13.50
N LEU A 15 -29.28 -37.77 -14.09
CA LEU A 15 -29.69 -38.52 -15.28
C LEU A 15 -28.86 -38.18 -16.53
N ARG A 16 -28.39 -36.94 -16.67
CA ARG A 16 -27.46 -36.58 -17.73
C ARG A 16 -26.07 -37.22 -17.52
N GLN A 17 -25.55 -37.16 -16.29
CA GLN A 17 -24.26 -37.78 -15.94
C GLN A 17 -24.29 -39.31 -16.10
N LEU A 18 -25.42 -39.96 -15.75
CA LEU A 18 -25.59 -41.40 -15.94
C LEU A 18 -25.66 -41.83 -17.41
N LYS A 19 -25.99 -40.93 -18.35
CA LYS A 19 -25.99 -41.22 -19.80
C LYS A 19 -24.61 -41.13 -20.44
N ASP A 20 -23.68 -40.39 -19.83
CA ASP A 20 -22.34 -40.14 -20.36
C ASP A 20 -21.23 -40.91 -19.60
N ILE A 21 -21.59 -41.86 -18.68
CA ILE A 21 -20.63 -42.61 -17.89
C ILE A 21 -20.04 -43.74 -18.72
N ASP A 22 -18.86 -43.49 -19.23
CA ASP A 22 -17.83 -44.52 -19.41
C ASP A 22 -17.18 -44.79 -18.04
N THR A 23 -17.25 -46.02 -17.57
CA THR A 23 -16.95 -46.46 -16.22
C THR A 23 -15.46 -46.29 -15.85
N SER A 24 -15.05 -45.14 -15.36
CA SER A 24 -13.78 -44.97 -14.64
C SER A 24 -13.89 -44.01 -13.44
N LEU A 25 -13.81 -44.59 -12.33
CA LEU A 25 -13.44 -44.24 -10.93
C LEU A 25 -12.89 -42.83 -10.60
N GLN A 26 -13.54 -41.69 -11.00
CA GLN A 26 -13.07 -40.36 -10.60
C GLN A 26 -14.20 -39.35 -10.31
N PHE A 27 -15.28 -39.78 -9.68
CA PHE A 27 -16.42 -38.90 -9.35
C PHE A 27 -16.09 -37.77 -8.36
N ASP A 28 -15.08 -37.94 -7.49
CA ASP A 28 -14.75 -36.97 -6.46
C ASP A 28 -13.97 -35.76 -6.95
N GLU A 29 -13.50 -35.75 -8.19
CA GLU A 29 -12.61 -34.73 -8.74
C GLU A 29 -13.24 -33.89 -9.86
N VAL A 30 -14.45 -34.25 -10.28
CA VAL A 30 -15.19 -33.60 -11.36
C VAL A 30 -16.55 -33.15 -10.85
N GLY A 31 -16.92 -31.93 -11.18
CA GLY A 31 -18.22 -31.36 -10.86
C GLY A 31 -18.93 -30.86 -12.11
N THR A 32 -20.22 -30.57 -11.95
CA THR A 32 -21.07 -30.02 -13.01
C THR A 32 -21.64 -28.69 -12.58
N VAL A 33 -21.59 -27.69 -13.45
CA VAL A 33 -22.17 -26.37 -13.19
C VAL A 33 -23.70 -26.48 -13.09
N LEU A 34 -24.25 -26.10 -11.95
CA LEU A 34 -25.69 -26.03 -11.70
C LEU A 34 -26.27 -24.67 -12.10
N GLN A 35 -25.56 -23.62 -11.79
CA GLN A 35 -26.02 -22.25 -11.99
C GLN A 35 -24.85 -21.32 -12.19
N VAL A 36 -25.02 -20.32 -13.06
CA VAL A 36 -24.07 -19.21 -13.29
C VAL A 36 -24.79 -17.90 -13.02
N SER A 37 -24.20 -17.01 -12.23
CA SER A 37 -24.76 -15.68 -11.96
C SER A 37 -23.62 -14.70 -11.65
N ASP A 38 -23.51 -13.64 -12.43
CA ASP A 38 -22.66 -12.46 -12.16
C ASP A 38 -21.23 -12.79 -11.65
N GLY A 39 -20.54 -13.71 -12.32
CA GLY A 39 -19.17 -14.12 -11.96
C GLY A 39 -19.07 -15.17 -10.85
N VAL A 40 -20.19 -15.70 -10.38
CA VAL A 40 -20.24 -16.80 -9.41
C VAL A 40 -20.89 -18.02 -10.05
N VAL A 41 -20.34 -19.20 -9.77
CA VAL A 41 -20.88 -20.48 -10.20
C VAL A 41 -21.19 -21.37 -9.01
N ARG A 42 -22.32 -22.07 -9.10
CA ARG A 42 -22.64 -23.17 -8.19
C ARG A 42 -22.40 -24.48 -8.91
N ILE A 43 -21.66 -25.36 -8.27
CA ILE A 43 -21.17 -26.59 -8.87
C ILE A 43 -21.62 -27.76 -8.01
N TYR A 44 -22.26 -28.73 -8.63
CA TYR A 44 -22.61 -29.98 -8.01
C TYR A 44 -21.43 -30.97 -8.08
N GLY A 45 -21.25 -31.76 -7.04
CA GLY A 45 -20.10 -32.66 -6.90
C GLY A 45 -18.90 -31.96 -6.22
N LEU A 46 -17.70 -32.36 -6.54
CA LEU A 46 -16.45 -31.85 -5.94
C LEU A 46 -16.43 -32.01 -4.40
N LEU A 47 -16.87 -33.18 -3.91
CA LEU A 47 -17.05 -33.47 -2.48
C LEU A 47 -15.80 -33.24 -1.63
N ASN A 48 -14.62 -33.39 -2.23
CA ASN A 48 -13.34 -33.21 -1.56
C ASN A 48 -12.70 -31.84 -1.85
N ALA A 49 -13.43 -30.88 -2.44
CA ALA A 49 -12.90 -29.55 -2.71
C ALA A 49 -12.55 -28.80 -1.41
N GLU A 50 -11.47 -28.06 -1.44
CA GLU A 50 -11.01 -27.26 -0.31
C GLU A 50 -11.33 -25.77 -0.54
N ALA A 51 -11.50 -25.02 0.55
CA ALA A 51 -11.66 -23.56 0.46
C ALA A 51 -10.39 -22.94 -0.17
N ASN A 52 -10.57 -21.97 -1.05
CA ASN A 52 -9.52 -21.32 -1.85
C ASN A 52 -8.83 -22.26 -2.87
N GLU A 53 -9.37 -23.44 -3.11
CA GLU A 53 -8.87 -24.31 -4.17
C GLU A 53 -9.19 -23.72 -5.56
N LEU A 54 -8.22 -23.84 -6.47
CA LEU A 54 -8.38 -23.46 -7.87
C LEU A 54 -9.10 -24.58 -8.63
N LEU A 55 -10.16 -24.21 -9.33
CA LEU A 55 -10.90 -25.10 -10.24
C LEU A 55 -10.61 -24.70 -11.69
N GLU A 56 -10.73 -25.64 -12.61
CA GLU A 56 -10.53 -25.42 -14.03
C GLU A 56 -11.72 -25.98 -14.85
N PHE A 57 -12.29 -25.13 -15.70
CA PHE A 57 -13.36 -25.50 -16.64
C PHE A 57 -12.78 -26.10 -17.92
N GLU A 58 -13.61 -26.83 -18.68
CA GLU A 58 -13.24 -27.43 -19.94
C GLU A 58 -12.66 -26.43 -20.98
N ASN A 59 -13.09 -25.17 -20.89
CA ASN A 59 -12.63 -24.08 -21.75
C ASN A 59 -11.37 -23.36 -21.24
N GLY A 60 -10.75 -23.87 -20.16
CA GLY A 60 -9.55 -23.29 -19.53
C GLY A 60 -9.79 -22.10 -18.60
N ILE A 61 -11.03 -21.65 -18.45
CA ILE A 61 -11.38 -20.63 -17.44
C ILE A 61 -11.18 -21.22 -16.05
N LYS A 62 -10.69 -20.41 -15.13
CA LYS A 62 -10.43 -20.80 -13.75
C LYS A 62 -11.45 -20.19 -12.80
N ALA A 63 -11.70 -20.85 -11.67
CA ALA A 63 -12.49 -20.34 -10.57
C ALA A 63 -11.83 -20.68 -9.24
N ILE A 64 -12.17 -19.95 -8.19
CA ILE A 64 -11.70 -20.20 -6.83
C ILE A 64 -12.89 -20.59 -5.96
N VAL A 65 -12.74 -21.68 -5.22
CA VAL A 65 -13.74 -22.15 -4.26
C VAL A 65 -13.87 -21.17 -3.10
N MET A 66 -15.10 -20.65 -2.88
CA MET A 66 -15.39 -19.68 -1.83
C MET A 66 -16.35 -20.20 -0.77
N ASN A 67 -17.31 -21.04 -1.15
CA ASN A 67 -18.28 -21.67 -0.25
C ASN A 67 -18.28 -23.17 -0.44
N LEU A 68 -18.27 -23.90 0.66
CA LEU A 68 -18.45 -25.33 0.71
C LEU A 68 -19.82 -25.58 1.37
N GLU A 69 -20.76 -26.11 0.62
CA GLU A 69 -22.08 -26.51 1.10
C GLU A 69 -22.23 -28.04 1.03
N GLU A 70 -23.24 -28.58 1.65
CA GLU A 70 -23.42 -30.05 1.75
C GLU A 70 -23.50 -30.72 0.37
N ASP A 71 -24.22 -30.11 -0.57
CA ASP A 71 -24.50 -30.70 -1.89
C ASP A 71 -23.82 -29.96 -3.04
N ASN A 72 -23.22 -28.80 -2.79
CA ASN A 72 -22.63 -27.98 -3.85
C ASN A 72 -21.47 -27.11 -3.36
N VAL A 73 -20.72 -26.63 -4.33
CA VAL A 73 -19.59 -25.73 -4.12
C VAL A 73 -19.91 -24.40 -4.80
N GLY A 74 -19.81 -23.31 -4.05
CA GLY A 74 -19.83 -21.95 -4.59
C GLY A 74 -18.43 -21.50 -4.98
N ALA A 75 -18.21 -21.17 -6.24
CA ALA A 75 -16.92 -20.71 -6.72
C ALA A 75 -17.05 -19.38 -7.47
N VAL A 76 -15.99 -18.57 -7.45
CA VAL A 76 -15.93 -17.28 -8.11
C VAL A 76 -15.07 -17.39 -9.35
N LEU A 77 -15.60 -16.97 -10.50
CA LEU A 77 -14.91 -17.02 -11.79
C LEU A 77 -13.78 -15.98 -11.85
N LEU A 78 -12.65 -16.39 -12.37
CA LEU A 78 -11.50 -15.54 -12.66
C LEU A 78 -11.41 -15.12 -14.13
N GLY A 79 -12.51 -15.28 -14.85
CA GLY A 79 -12.63 -14.95 -16.28
C GLY A 79 -14.05 -14.57 -16.67
N PRO A 80 -14.29 -14.38 -17.97
CA PRO A 80 -15.58 -13.95 -18.47
C PRO A 80 -16.72 -14.93 -18.14
N THR A 81 -17.81 -14.39 -17.59
CA THR A 81 -18.97 -15.21 -17.17
C THR A 81 -19.76 -15.74 -18.37
N ASP A 82 -19.78 -15.03 -19.49
CA ASP A 82 -20.53 -15.37 -20.71
C ASP A 82 -20.05 -16.66 -21.39
N GLN A 83 -18.83 -17.10 -21.08
CA GLN A 83 -18.25 -18.34 -21.59
C GLN A 83 -18.55 -19.58 -20.74
N ILE A 84 -19.21 -19.42 -19.59
CA ILE A 84 -19.59 -20.52 -18.71
C ILE A 84 -21.07 -20.79 -18.84
N LYS A 85 -21.45 -22.05 -18.96
CA LYS A 85 -22.83 -22.50 -19.12
C LYS A 85 -23.18 -23.56 -18.10
N GLU A 86 -24.47 -23.62 -17.76
CA GLU A 86 -25.02 -24.73 -16.98
C GLU A 86 -24.75 -26.07 -17.67
N GLY A 87 -24.39 -27.07 -16.88
CA GLY A 87 -24.02 -28.39 -17.38
C GLY A 87 -22.57 -28.55 -17.80
N MET A 88 -21.75 -27.48 -17.81
CA MET A 88 -20.31 -27.61 -18.08
C MET A 88 -19.59 -28.40 -17.00
N ILE A 89 -18.54 -29.09 -17.40
CA ILE A 89 -17.69 -29.89 -16.50
C ILE A 89 -16.60 -29.01 -15.92
N VAL A 90 -16.37 -29.19 -14.61
CA VAL A 90 -15.35 -28.50 -13.84
C VAL A 90 -14.47 -29.54 -13.14
N LYS A 91 -13.17 -29.33 -13.18
CA LYS A 91 -12.19 -30.22 -12.54
C LYS A 91 -11.51 -29.53 -11.36
N ARG A 92 -11.25 -30.29 -10.31
CA ARG A 92 -10.35 -29.87 -9.24
C ARG A 92 -8.92 -29.82 -9.76
N THR A 93 -8.18 -28.79 -9.39
CA THR A 93 -6.72 -28.76 -9.64
C THR A 93 -5.91 -29.32 -8.47
N LYS A 94 -6.53 -29.52 -7.29
CA LYS A 94 -5.87 -29.88 -6.03
C LYS A 94 -4.79 -28.89 -5.61
N ARG A 95 -4.91 -27.65 -6.07
CA ARG A 95 -3.97 -26.56 -5.80
C ARG A 95 -4.73 -25.38 -5.23
N ILE A 96 -4.23 -24.85 -4.13
CA ILE A 96 -4.72 -23.60 -3.56
C ILE A 96 -4.36 -22.45 -4.52
N ALA A 97 -5.25 -21.49 -4.67
CA ALA A 97 -5.05 -20.32 -5.50
C ALA A 97 -3.72 -19.63 -5.16
N SER A 98 -2.84 -19.54 -6.12
CA SER A 98 -1.46 -19.07 -5.97
C SER A 98 -1.02 -18.26 -7.18
N ILE A 99 0.01 -17.44 -6.98
CA ILE A 99 0.69 -16.68 -8.02
C ILE A 99 2.15 -17.12 -8.11
N LYS A 100 2.68 -17.19 -9.31
CA LYS A 100 4.11 -17.47 -9.54
C LYS A 100 4.90 -16.17 -9.45
N VAL A 101 5.84 -16.09 -8.53
CA VAL A 101 6.61 -14.89 -8.20
C VAL A 101 8.10 -15.12 -8.37
N GLY A 102 8.79 -14.15 -8.96
CA GLY A 102 10.24 -14.15 -9.11
C GLY A 102 10.77 -12.77 -9.49
N GLU A 103 12.08 -12.62 -9.54
CA GLU A 103 12.72 -11.34 -9.88
C GLU A 103 12.43 -10.89 -11.33
N SER A 104 12.12 -11.84 -12.21
CA SER A 104 11.74 -11.54 -13.61
C SER A 104 10.40 -10.79 -13.74
N MET A 105 9.65 -10.67 -12.65
CA MET A 105 8.43 -9.85 -12.59
C MET A 105 8.72 -8.35 -12.41
N LEU A 106 9.94 -7.98 -12.02
CA LEU A 106 10.30 -6.57 -11.87
C LEU A 106 10.17 -5.84 -13.22
N GLY A 107 9.59 -4.66 -13.17
CA GLY A 107 9.32 -3.86 -14.36
C GLY A 107 8.11 -4.31 -15.19
N ARG A 108 7.32 -5.28 -14.70
CA ARG A 108 6.17 -5.83 -15.41
C ARG A 108 4.85 -5.31 -14.83
N VAL A 109 3.84 -5.28 -15.70
CA VAL A 109 2.44 -5.03 -15.33
C VAL A 109 1.68 -6.34 -15.54
N ILE A 110 1.05 -6.81 -14.48
CA ILE A 110 0.40 -8.13 -14.41
C ILE A 110 -1.02 -8.03 -13.86
N ASP A 111 -1.81 -9.04 -14.11
CA ASP A 111 -3.09 -9.25 -13.43
C ASP A 111 -2.90 -9.96 -12.06
N PRO A 112 -3.95 -10.11 -11.24
CA PRO A 112 -3.87 -10.82 -9.96
C PRO A 112 -3.49 -12.29 -10.04
N LEU A 113 -3.53 -12.90 -11.22
CA LEU A 113 -3.12 -14.29 -11.47
C LEU A 113 -1.66 -14.42 -11.93
N GLY A 114 -1.00 -13.27 -12.16
CA GLY A 114 0.38 -13.22 -12.65
C GLY A 114 0.50 -13.21 -14.16
N GLU A 115 -0.62 -13.09 -14.90
CA GLU A 115 -0.58 -12.97 -16.36
C GLU A 115 -0.17 -11.55 -16.79
N PRO A 116 0.73 -11.42 -17.77
CA PRO A 116 1.23 -10.11 -18.19
C PRO A 116 0.18 -9.30 -18.96
N LEU A 117 0.04 -8.03 -18.58
CA LEU A 117 -0.84 -7.05 -19.23
C LEU A 117 -0.08 -6.04 -20.09
N ASP A 118 1.24 -6.08 -20.06
CA ASP A 118 2.13 -5.08 -20.70
C ASP A 118 2.51 -5.40 -22.15
N GLY A 119 2.00 -6.49 -22.72
CA GLY A 119 2.29 -6.91 -24.09
C GLY A 119 3.72 -7.43 -24.32
N ARG A 120 4.52 -7.62 -23.26
CA ARG A 120 5.93 -8.03 -23.36
C ARG A 120 6.14 -9.54 -23.30
N GLY A 121 5.09 -10.32 -23.53
CA GLY A 121 5.13 -11.79 -23.51
C GLY A 121 5.18 -12.38 -22.10
N GLN A 122 5.19 -13.71 -22.03
CA GLN A 122 5.15 -14.46 -20.77
C GLN A 122 6.39 -14.20 -19.89
N ILE A 123 6.19 -14.27 -18.58
CA ILE A 123 7.24 -14.07 -17.59
C ILE A 123 8.00 -15.39 -17.45
N GLY A 124 9.26 -15.37 -17.80
CA GLY A 124 10.16 -16.51 -17.70
C GLY A 124 11.01 -16.47 -16.41
N GLY A 125 12.01 -17.37 -16.34
CA GLY A 125 12.97 -17.42 -15.24
C GLY A 125 12.55 -18.32 -14.09
N GLU A 126 13.26 -18.21 -12.98
CA GLU A 126 12.95 -18.97 -11.76
C GLU A 126 11.79 -18.32 -11.03
N LEU A 127 10.66 -19.02 -10.95
CA LEU A 127 9.45 -18.55 -10.29
C LEU A 127 9.10 -19.47 -9.13
N CYS A 128 8.75 -18.89 -7.99
CA CYS A 128 8.23 -19.56 -6.81
C CYS A 128 6.72 -19.45 -6.76
N GLU A 129 6.03 -20.52 -6.45
CA GLU A 129 4.59 -20.52 -6.27
C GLU A 129 4.24 -19.99 -4.87
N MET A 130 3.54 -18.85 -4.83
CA MET A 130 3.15 -18.18 -3.60
C MET A 130 1.63 -18.20 -3.45
N PRO A 131 1.06 -18.71 -2.35
CA PRO A 131 -0.38 -18.73 -2.15
C PRO A 131 -0.92 -17.31 -2.03
N LEU A 132 -2.08 -17.05 -2.64
CA LEU A 132 -2.76 -15.76 -2.55
C LEU A 132 -3.21 -15.48 -1.11
N GLU A 133 -3.79 -16.47 -0.46
CA GLU A 133 -4.13 -16.41 0.96
C GLU A 133 -3.14 -17.23 1.79
N ARG A 134 -2.58 -16.59 2.82
CA ARG A 134 -1.61 -17.16 3.73
C ARG A 134 -1.74 -16.50 5.09
N LYS A 135 -1.56 -17.27 6.16
CA LYS A 135 -1.52 -16.71 7.52
C LYS A 135 -0.31 -15.81 7.70
N ALA A 136 -0.53 -14.70 8.37
CA ALA A 136 0.53 -13.78 8.74
C ALA A 136 1.59 -14.47 9.63
N PRO A 137 2.85 -13.99 9.61
CA PRO A 137 3.89 -14.49 10.49
C PRO A 137 3.47 -14.36 11.96
N GLY A 138 3.65 -15.43 12.74
CA GLY A 138 3.42 -15.42 14.18
C GLY A 138 4.35 -14.44 14.93
N VAL A 139 4.03 -14.15 16.18
CA VAL A 139 4.74 -13.15 17.00
C VAL A 139 6.24 -13.42 17.12
N ILE A 140 6.62 -14.70 17.29
CA ILE A 140 8.03 -15.12 17.47
C ILE A 140 8.90 -14.90 16.24
N PHE A 141 8.30 -14.77 15.05
CA PHE A 141 8.99 -14.57 13.77
C PHE A 141 9.17 -13.10 13.41
N ARG A 142 8.63 -12.19 14.23
CA ARG A 142 8.69 -10.75 14.03
C ARG A 142 9.75 -10.11 14.89
N GLN A 143 10.30 -9.00 14.42
CA GLN A 143 11.13 -8.10 15.20
C GLN A 143 10.56 -6.68 15.17
N PRO A 144 10.96 -5.83 16.13
CA PRO A 144 10.52 -4.43 16.17
C PRO A 144 10.88 -3.66 14.90
N VAL A 145 9.98 -2.77 14.50
CA VAL A 145 10.19 -1.83 13.39
C VAL A 145 11.07 -0.69 13.90
N ASN A 146 12.30 -0.64 13.45
CA ASN A 146 13.33 0.32 13.89
C ASN A 146 14.17 0.90 12.75
N GLN A 147 13.80 0.63 11.50
CA GLN A 147 14.50 1.09 10.33
C GLN A 147 13.55 1.96 9.49
N PRO A 148 13.95 3.19 9.10
CA PRO A 148 13.08 4.07 8.34
C PRO A 148 12.83 3.56 6.93
N LEU A 149 11.60 3.78 6.44
CA LEU A 149 11.26 3.82 5.04
C LEU A 149 11.08 5.28 4.66
N GLN A 150 12.06 5.86 4.00
CA GLN A 150 12.01 7.27 3.60
C GLN A 150 11.00 7.43 2.45
N THR A 151 10.03 8.33 2.64
CA THR A 151 9.02 8.62 1.62
C THR A 151 9.48 9.70 0.64
N GLY A 152 10.45 10.50 1.02
CA GLY A 152 10.88 11.67 0.27
C GLY A 152 9.97 12.89 0.47
N LEU A 153 8.95 12.77 1.31
CA LEU A 153 8.01 13.84 1.64
C LEU A 153 8.36 14.43 3.00
N LYS A 154 8.72 15.72 3.04
CA LYS A 154 9.11 16.42 4.26
C LYS A 154 8.10 16.28 5.39
N SER A 155 6.82 16.44 5.07
CA SER A 155 5.74 16.35 6.06
C SER A 155 5.56 14.96 6.66
N VAL A 156 5.78 13.92 5.87
CA VAL A 156 5.67 12.52 6.31
C VAL A 156 6.91 12.13 7.12
N ASP A 157 8.09 12.24 6.51
CA ASP A 157 9.34 11.78 7.11
C ASP A 157 9.67 12.51 8.42
N ALA A 158 9.26 13.79 8.55
CA ALA A 158 9.48 14.58 9.75
C ALA A 158 8.46 14.32 10.87
N MET A 159 7.17 14.18 10.55
CA MET A 159 6.09 14.21 11.54
C MET A 159 5.30 12.91 11.68
N ILE A 160 5.30 12.06 10.63
CA ILE A 160 4.55 10.81 10.56
C ILE A 160 5.45 9.73 9.96
N PRO A 161 6.61 9.44 10.56
CA PRO A 161 7.60 8.57 9.96
C PRO A 161 7.10 7.15 9.79
N ILE A 162 7.47 6.52 8.68
CA ILE A 162 7.13 5.15 8.34
C ILE A 162 8.37 4.28 8.48
N GLY A 163 8.22 3.13 9.16
CA GLY A 163 9.27 2.14 9.31
C GLY A 163 9.09 0.95 8.37
N ARG A 164 10.19 0.28 8.04
CA ARG A 164 10.16 -0.96 7.25
C ARG A 164 9.50 -2.08 8.03
N GLY A 165 8.41 -2.61 7.49
CA GLY A 165 7.55 -3.59 8.15
C GLY A 165 6.31 -3.01 8.82
N GLN A 166 6.10 -1.70 8.76
CA GLN A 166 4.93 -1.00 9.27
C GLN A 166 3.76 -1.03 8.28
N ARG A 167 2.55 -0.87 8.81
CA ARG A 167 1.31 -0.63 8.05
C ARG A 167 0.86 0.79 8.31
N GLU A 168 1.02 1.68 7.35
CA GLU A 168 0.58 3.07 7.48
C GLU A 168 -0.53 3.37 6.48
N LEU A 169 -1.71 3.73 7.00
CA LEU A 169 -2.88 4.02 6.20
C LEU A 169 -2.77 5.42 5.57
N ILE A 170 -3.07 5.53 4.29
CA ILE A 170 -3.28 6.80 3.61
C ILE A 170 -4.79 6.97 3.40
N ILE A 171 -5.39 7.97 4.02
CA ILE A 171 -6.84 8.16 4.06
C ILE A 171 -7.24 9.59 3.73
N GLY A 172 -8.32 9.75 3.01
CA GLY A 172 -8.87 11.07 2.64
C GLY A 172 -9.88 10.98 1.51
N ASP A 173 -10.52 12.09 1.19
CA ASP A 173 -11.51 12.18 0.13
C ASP A 173 -10.91 11.97 -1.26
N ARG A 174 -11.78 11.84 -2.25
CA ARG A 174 -11.38 11.68 -3.63
C ARG A 174 -10.54 12.88 -4.10
N GLN A 175 -9.46 12.60 -4.86
CA GLN A 175 -8.58 13.63 -5.45
C GLN A 175 -7.81 14.50 -4.44
N THR A 176 -7.62 14.07 -3.20
CA THR A 176 -6.81 14.79 -2.20
C THR A 176 -5.31 14.50 -2.27
N GLY A 177 -4.86 13.65 -3.20
CA GLY A 177 -3.45 13.33 -3.40
C GLY A 177 -2.97 12.03 -2.74
N LYS A 178 -3.87 11.12 -2.33
CA LYS A 178 -3.51 9.83 -1.70
C LYS A 178 -2.53 9.02 -2.55
N THR A 179 -2.88 8.78 -3.81
CA THR A 179 -2.02 8.06 -4.79
C THR A 179 -0.69 8.77 -4.99
N ALA A 180 -0.66 10.11 -5.00
CA ALA A 180 0.56 10.88 -5.15
C ALA A 180 1.58 10.59 -4.05
N ILE A 181 1.16 10.52 -2.77
CA ILE A 181 2.01 10.15 -1.64
C ILE A 181 2.61 8.77 -1.84
N ALA A 182 1.80 7.81 -2.26
CA ALA A 182 2.27 6.43 -2.50
C ALA A 182 3.28 6.38 -3.65
N ILE A 183 3.02 7.07 -4.76
CA ILE A 183 3.94 7.11 -5.90
C ILE A 183 5.24 7.82 -5.53
N ASP A 184 5.19 8.95 -4.83
CA ASP A 184 6.40 9.65 -4.35
C ASP A 184 7.25 8.75 -3.44
N THR A 185 6.61 7.95 -2.59
CA THR A 185 7.30 6.96 -1.75
C THR A 185 8.02 5.91 -2.60
N ILE A 186 7.39 5.42 -3.66
CA ILE A 186 8.01 4.47 -4.60
C ILE A 186 9.19 5.14 -5.33
N LEU A 187 8.99 6.35 -5.85
CA LEU A 187 10.03 7.10 -6.57
C LEU A 187 11.27 7.35 -5.69
N ASN A 188 11.05 7.60 -4.41
CA ASN A 188 12.14 7.86 -3.45
C ASN A 188 13.02 6.63 -3.17
N GLN A 189 12.58 5.41 -3.51
CA GLN A 189 13.37 4.20 -3.32
C GLN A 189 14.48 4.01 -4.39
N LYS A 190 14.52 4.87 -5.41
CA LYS A 190 15.51 4.80 -6.49
C LYS A 190 16.96 4.84 -5.96
N ALA A 191 17.25 5.72 -5.01
CA ALA A 191 18.57 5.83 -4.41
C ALA A 191 19.00 4.53 -3.69
N ASN A 192 18.06 3.85 -3.02
CA ASN A 192 18.31 2.55 -2.39
C ASN A 192 18.60 1.46 -3.44
N TYR A 193 17.89 1.48 -4.55
CA TYR A 193 18.09 0.55 -5.66
C TYR A 193 19.47 0.74 -6.30
N GLU A 194 19.85 1.96 -6.61
CA GLU A 194 21.16 2.33 -7.17
C GLU A 194 22.32 2.01 -6.21
N ALA A 195 22.07 2.11 -4.90
CA ALA A 195 23.05 1.75 -3.86
C ALA A 195 23.16 0.22 -3.61
N GLY A 196 22.45 -0.61 -4.37
CA GLY A 196 22.46 -2.07 -4.22
C GLY A 196 21.75 -2.60 -2.96
N LYS A 197 20.92 -1.78 -2.33
CA LYS A 197 20.06 -2.12 -1.18
C LYS A 197 18.59 -1.82 -1.49
N PRO A 198 18.01 -2.47 -2.51
CA PRO A 198 16.70 -2.11 -3.01
C PRO A 198 15.60 -2.33 -1.97
N VAL A 199 14.59 -1.48 -2.03
CA VAL A 199 13.25 -1.77 -1.53
C VAL A 199 12.40 -2.06 -2.75
N TYR A 200 12.00 -3.32 -2.92
CA TYR A 200 11.17 -3.72 -4.04
C TYR A 200 9.74 -3.26 -3.82
N CYS A 201 9.19 -2.57 -4.81
CA CYS A 201 7.88 -1.95 -4.70
C CYS A 201 6.83 -2.74 -5.47
N ILE A 202 5.66 -2.90 -4.88
CA ILE A 202 4.48 -3.50 -5.50
C ILE A 202 3.36 -2.48 -5.45
N TYR A 203 2.92 -2.02 -6.62
CA TYR A 203 1.77 -1.14 -6.72
C TYR A 203 0.56 -1.93 -7.18
N VAL A 204 -0.45 -2.01 -6.33
CA VAL A 204 -1.69 -2.75 -6.60
C VAL A 204 -2.81 -1.76 -6.91
N ALA A 205 -3.23 -1.72 -8.17
CA ALA A 205 -4.37 -0.94 -8.63
C ALA A 205 -5.64 -1.78 -8.54
N VAL A 206 -6.60 -1.34 -7.73
CA VAL A 206 -7.87 -2.05 -7.51
C VAL A 206 -9.03 -1.20 -8.02
N GLY A 207 -9.77 -1.70 -9.01
CA GLY A 207 -10.96 -1.04 -9.54
C GLY A 207 -10.72 0.36 -10.12
N GLN A 208 -9.50 0.67 -10.53
CA GLN A 208 -9.16 1.93 -11.17
C GLN A 208 -9.45 1.90 -12.67
N LYS A 209 -9.59 3.08 -13.27
CA LYS A 209 -9.67 3.19 -14.73
C LYS A 209 -8.34 2.77 -15.37
N GLY A 210 -8.39 2.04 -16.46
CA GLY A 210 -7.19 1.61 -17.20
C GLY A 210 -6.27 2.78 -17.59
N SER A 211 -6.85 3.95 -17.96
CA SER A 211 -6.08 5.17 -18.23
C SER A 211 -5.30 5.70 -17.03
N THR A 212 -5.85 5.58 -15.83
CA THR A 212 -5.16 5.98 -14.59
C THR A 212 -3.97 5.06 -14.32
N VAL A 213 -4.17 3.75 -14.47
CA VAL A 213 -3.10 2.76 -14.31
C VAL A 213 -1.98 3.00 -15.33
N ALA A 214 -2.35 3.24 -16.61
CA ALA A 214 -1.38 3.55 -17.66
C ALA A 214 -0.55 4.79 -17.34
N ASN A 215 -1.17 5.86 -16.83
CA ASN A 215 -0.46 7.07 -16.41
C ASN A 215 0.53 6.80 -15.29
N ILE A 216 0.15 6.02 -14.29
CA ILE A 216 1.04 5.65 -13.19
C ILE A 216 2.23 4.85 -13.69
N VAL A 217 2.00 3.85 -14.54
CA VAL A 217 3.08 3.07 -15.17
C VAL A 217 4.04 3.96 -15.96
N ASN A 218 3.51 4.93 -16.72
CA ASN A 218 4.33 5.87 -17.46
C ASN A 218 5.19 6.74 -16.53
N VAL A 219 4.62 7.28 -15.45
CA VAL A 219 5.37 8.07 -14.45
C VAL A 219 6.49 7.23 -13.84
N LEU A 220 6.21 5.98 -13.43
CA LEU A 220 7.22 5.08 -12.88
C LEU A 220 8.32 4.78 -13.89
N LYS A 221 7.98 4.58 -15.16
CA LYS A 221 8.93 4.34 -16.25
C LYS A 221 9.81 5.57 -16.52
N GLU A 222 9.22 6.73 -16.71
CA GLU A 222 9.94 7.99 -16.99
C GLU A 222 10.90 8.37 -15.87
N ARG A 223 10.56 8.08 -14.62
CA ARG A 223 11.39 8.35 -13.44
C ARG A 223 12.40 7.23 -13.14
N GLY A 224 12.39 6.14 -13.90
CA GLY A 224 13.26 4.99 -13.68
C GLY A 224 12.94 4.16 -12.43
N ALA A 225 11.72 4.25 -11.93
CA ALA A 225 11.25 3.50 -10.77
C ALA A 225 10.62 2.15 -11.14
N LEU A 226 10.30 1.95 -12.41
CA LEU A 226 9.70 0.70 -12.87
C LEU A 226 10.67 -0.49 -12.73
N ASP A 227 11.98 -0.25 -12.81
CA ASP A 227 13.01 -1.31 -12.74
C ASP A 227 12.99 -2.09 -11.41
N TYR A 228 12.50 -1.49 -10.33
CA TYR A 228 12.35 -2.14 -9.02
C TYR A 228 10.90 -2.24 -8.57
N THR A 229 9.94 -2.03 -9.49
CA THR A 229 8.50 -2.01 -9.18
C THR A 229 7.76 -3.06 -10.00
N ILE A 230 6.82 -3.74 -9.36
CA ILE A 230 5.84 -4.62 -10.01
C ILE A 230 4.47 -3.96 -9.88
N VAL A 231 3.73 -3.87 -10.98
CA VAL A 231 2.37 -3.33 -10.99
C VAL A 231 1.38 -4.48 -11.14
N VAL A 232 0.49 -4.62 -10.17
CA VAL A 232 -0.64 -5.56 -10.22
C VAL A 232 -1.90 -4.76 -10.49
N ALA A 233 -2.58 -5.04 -11.60
CA ALA A 233 -3.75 -4.29 -12.00
C ALA A 233 -5.00 -5.17 -12.11
N ALA A 234 -6.04 -4.80 -11.38
CA ALA A 234 -7.41 -5.24 -11.58
C ALA A 234 -8.26 -3.98 -11.81
N THR A 235 -8.58 -3.70 -13.06
CA THR A 235 -9.27 -2.47 -13.44
C THR A 235 -10.75 -2.50 -13.11
N ALA A 236 -11.44 -1.37 -13.26
CA ALA A 236 -12.88 -1.29 -13.06
C ALA A 236 -13.71 -2.11 -14.08
N ALA A 237 -13.09 -2.51 -15.19
CA ALA A 237 -13.72 -3.37 -16.20
C ALA A 237 -13.55 -4.86 -15.91
N ASP A 238 -12.66 -5.22 -14.97
CA ASP A 238 -12.41 -6.61 -14.62
C ASP A 238 -13.47 -7.14 -13.65
N PRO A 239 -13.70 -8.46 -13.62
CA PRO A 239 -14.62 -9.09 -12.68
C PRO A 239 -14.32 -8.72 -11.22
N ALA A 240 -15.36 -8.62 -10.39
CA ALA A 240 -15.22 -8.32 -8.96
C ALA A 240 -14.26 -9.27 -8.23
N ALA A 241 -14.22 -10.54 -8.66
CA ALA A 241 -13.27 -11.52 -8.13
C ALA A 241 -11.81 -11.10 -8.29
N LEU A 242 -11.42 -10.63 -9.46
CA LEU A 242 -10.04 -10.16 -9.69
C LEU A 242 -9.71 -8.92 -8.87
N GLN A 243 -10.67 -8.00 -8.74
CA GLN A 243 -10.51 -6.82 -7.89
C GLN A 243 -10.37 -7.21 -6.39
N TYR A 244 -11.09 -8.23 -5.96
CA TYR A 244 -10.99 -8.77 -4.61
C TYR A 244 -9.63 -9.42 -4.36
N PHE A 245 -9.12 -10.23 -5.29
CA PHE A 245 -7.85 -10.95 -5.12
C PHE A 245 -6.59 -10.11 -5.38
N ALA A 246 -6.69 -8.99 -6.07
CA ALA A 246 -5.53 -8.16 -6.42
C ALA A 246 -4.66 -7.76 -5.21
N PRO A 247 -5.19 -7.28 -4.07
CA PRO A 247 -4.39 -7.00 -2.89
C PRO A 247 -3.69 -8.24 -2.32
N PHE A 248 -4.32 -9.41 -2.37
CA PHE A 248 -3.71 -10.66 -1.92
C PHE A 248 -2.56 -11.10 -2.83
N ALA A 249 -2.69 -10.89 -4.14
CA ALA A 249 -1.61 -11.12 -5.09
C ALA A 249 -0.41 -10.19 -4.80
N GLY A 250 -0.68 -8.91 -4.56
CA GLY A 250 0.35 -7.94 -4.15
C GLY A 250 1.05 -8.33 -2.85
N ALA A 251 0.30 -8.82 -1.86
CA ALA A 251 0.86 -9.32 -0.60
C ALA A 251 1.73 -10.55 -0.82
N ALA A 252 1.29 -11.51 -1.64
CA ALA A 252 2.06 -12.71 -1.97
C ALA A 252 3.39 -12.37 -2.65
N ILE A 253 3.39 -11.41 -3.58
CA ILE A 253 4.61 -10.91 -4.22
C ILE A 253 5.53 -10.25 -3.20
N GLY A 254 5.00 -9.39 -2.33
CA GLY A 254 5.78 -8.74 -1.28
C GLY A 254 6.37 -9.72 -0.28
N GLU A 255 5.63 -10.77 0.07
CA GLU A 255 6.10 -11.85 0.95
C GLU A 255 7.26 -12.65 0.36
N TYR A 256 7.29 -12.86 -0.96
CA TYR A 256 8.43 -13.49 -1.62
C TYR A 256 9.73 -12.74 -1.33
N PHE A 257 9.74 -11.42 -1.48
CA PHE A 257 10.90 -10.60 -1.16
C PHE A 257 11.20 -10.59 0.34
N ARG A 258 10.19 -10.38 1.18
CA ARG A 258 10.32 -10.39 2.64
C ARG A 258 10.93 -11.70 3.16
N ASP A 259 10.40 -12.83 2.75
CA ASP A 259 10.79 -14.15 3.27
C ASP A 259 12.15 -14.61 2.71
N THR A 260 12.63 -14.00 1.64
CA THR A 260 13.99 -14.18 1.10
C THR A 260 15.00 -13.15 1.63
N GLY A 261 14.65 -12.44 2.71
CA GLY A 261 15.56 -11.53 3.43
C GLY A 261 15.72 -10.15 2.80
N ARG A 262 14.78 -9.74 1.95
CA ARG A 262 14.80 -8.45 1.25
C ARG A 262 13.71 -7.52 1.78
N ASP A 263 13.83 -6.25 1.49
CA ASP A 263 12.82 -5.26 1.85
C ASP A 263 11.86 -5.06 0.69
N ALA A 264 10.56 -5.03 1.00
CA ALA A 264 9.50 -4.75 0.06
C ALA A 264 8.50 -3.71 0.60
N LEU A 265 7.90 -2.99 -0.33
CA LEU A 265 6.83 -2.02 -0.09
C LEU A 265 5.64 -2.40 -0.97
N VAL A 266 4.47 -2.58 -0.39
CA VAL A 266 3.23 -2.80 -1.13
C VAL A 266 2.27 -1.63 -0.90
N VAL A 267 1.74 -1.09 -2.00
CA VAL A 267 0.70 -0.06 -1.99
C VAL A 267 -0.60 -0.70 -2.48
N TYR A 268 -1.66 -0.56 -1.70
CA TYR A 268 -3.01 -1.02 -2.10
C TYR A 268 -3.87 0.20 -2.46
N ASP A 269 -4.06 0.46 -3.72
CA ASP A 269 -4.80 1.62 -4.22
C ASP A 269 -6.07 1.19 -5.00
N ASP A 270 -7.22 1.04 -4.35
CA ASP A 270 -7.50 1.25 -2.92
C ASP A 270 -8.29 0.07 -2.31
N LEU A 271 -8.22 -0.07 -1.01
CA LEU A 271 -8.95 -1.12 -0.28
C LEU A 271 -10.45 -0.82 -0.15
N SER A 272 -10.89 0.41 -0.35
CA SER A 272 -12.32 0.75 -0.40
C SER A 272 -13.01 0.04 -1.56
N LYS A 273 -12.36 -0.01 -2.73
CA LYS A 273 -12.86 -0.73 -3.90
C LYS A 273 -12.77 -2.23 -3.74
N GLN A 274 -11.72 -2.74 -3.09
CA GLN A 274 -11.66 -4.15 -2.71
C GLN A 274 -12.85 -4.53 -1.82
N ALA A 275 -13.21 -3.71 -0.84
CA ALA A 275 -14.36 -3.95 0.03
C ALA A 275 -15.67 -3.99 -0.75
N VAL A 276 -15.84 -3.11 -1.74
CA VAL A 276 -17.01 -3.10 -2.63
C VAL A 276 -17.06 -4.38 -3.47
N ALA A 277 -15.95 -4.79 -4.06
CA ALA A 277 -15.85 -6.02 -4.85
C ALA A 277 -16.16 -7.25 -3.98
N TYR A 278 -15.63 -7.31 -2.77
CA TYR A 278 -15.92 -8.39 -1.82
C TYR A 278 -17.40 -8.42 -1.39
N ARG A 279 -18.01 -7.25 -1.20
CA ARG A 279 -19.45 -7.14 -0.92
C ARG A 279 -20.28 -7.72 -2.06
N GLU A 280 -19.96 -7.39 -3.31
CA GLU A 280 -20.62 -7.91 -4.50
C GLU A 280 -20.53 -9.44 -4.55
N VAL A 281 -19.34 -10.00 -4.47
CA VAL A 281 -19.11 -11.45 -4.42
C VAL A 281 -19.88 -12.11 -3.26
N SER A 282 -19.84 -11.52 -2.07
CA SER A 282 -20.49 -12.06 -0.88
C SER A 282 -22.02 -12.07 -0.99
N LEU A 283 -22.61 -11.04 -1.60
CA LEU A 283 -24.06 -10.97 -1.82
C LEU A 283 -24.54 -12.02 -2.83
N ILE A 284 -23.78 -12.22 -3.91
CA ILE A 284 -24.10 -13.25 -4.92
C ILE A 284 -23.99 -14.65 -4.30
N LEU A 285 -22.97 -14.88 -3.46
CA LEU A 285 -22.79 -16.13 -2.70
C LEU A 285 -23.82 -16.27 -1.54
N ARG A 286 -24.75 -15.32 -1.38
CA ARG A 286 -25.77 -15.30 -0.32
C ARG A 286 -25.20 -15.39 1.10
N ARG A 287 -24.00 -14.87 1.33
CA ARG A 287 -23.43 -14.77 2.67
C ARG A 287 -24.21 -13.79 3.53
N PRO A 288 -24.35 -14.04 4.84
CA PRO A 288 -25.05 -13.11 5.72
C PRO A 288 -24.40 -11.74 5.72
N SER A 289 -25.19 -10.70 5.46
CA SER A 289 -24.72 -9.31 5.42
C SER A 289 -24.99 -8.60 6.74
N GLY A 290 -24.09 -7.69 7.08
CA GLY A 290 -24.16 -6.79 8.23
C GLY A 290 -24.31 -5.31 7.82
N ARG A 291 -23.62 -4.43 8.52
CA ARG A 291 -23.69 -2.98 8.29
C ARG A 291 -23.22 -2.61 6.87
N GLY A 292 -24.04 -1.81 6.17
CA GLY A 292 -23.76 -1.37 4.80
C GLY A 292 -23.76 -2.49 3.76
N LEU A 293 -24.46 -3.59 4.04
CA LEU A 293 -24.51 -4.80 3.22
C LEU A 293 -23.15 -5.51 3.04
N TYR A 294 -22.14 -5.16 3.83
CA TYR A 294 -20.89 -5.89 3.86
C TYR A 294 -21.05 -7.24 4.56
N SER A 295 -20.31 -8.25 4.14
CA SER A 295 -20.25 -9.54 4.83
C SER A 295 -19.72 -9.36 6.26
N GLY A 296 -20.17 -10.22 7.19
CA GLY A 296 -19.75 -10.14 8.59
C GLY A 296 -18.25 -10.28 8.83
N ASP A 297 -17.53 -10.84 7.87
CA ASP A 297 -16.07 -11.05 7.90
C ASP A 297 -15.25 -9.96 7.19
N ILE A 298 -15.85 -8.81 6.85
CA ILE A 298 -15.14 -7.71 6.15
C ILE A 298 -13.95 -7.17 6.97
N PHE A 299 -14.06 -7.14 8.30
CA PHE A 299 -12.93 -6.79 9.15
C PHE A 299 -11.79 -7.80 8.97
N TYR A 300 -12.11 -9.09 8.96
CA TYR A 300 -11.14 -10.17 8.78
C TYR A 300 -10.52 -10.14 7.37
N LEU A 301 -11.26 -9.71 6.35
CA LEU A 301 -10.70 -9.49 5.01
C LEU A 301 -9.46 -8.58 5.05
N HIS A 302 -9.60 -7.40 5.64
CA HIS A 302 -8.51 -6.42 5.69
C HIS A 302 -7.45 -6.79 6.74
N SER A 303 -7.84 -7.36 7.88
CA SER A 303 -6.89 -7.72 8.93
C SER A 303 -5.96 -8.85 8.49
N ARG A 304 -6.48 -9.92 7.87
CA ARG A 304 -5.64 -11.03 7.38
C ARG A 304 -4.71 -10.63 6.24
N LEU A 305 -5.10 -9.62 5.44
CA LEU A 305 -4.25 -9.03 4.41
C LEU A 305 -3.13 -8.18 5.04
N LEU A 306 -3.48 -7.22 5.88
CA LEU A 306 -2.56 -6.21 6.39
C LEU A 306 -1.59 -6.77 7.46
N GLU A 307 -2.00 -7.78 8.23
CA GLU A 307 -1.13 -8.46 9.19
C GLU A 307 0.04 -9.21 8.53
N ARG A 308 -0.02 -9.47 7.24
CA ARG A 308 1.08 -10.06 6.46
C ARG A 308 2.26 -9.12 6.29
N ALA A 309 2.04 -7.80 6.41
CA ALA A 309 3.12 -6.81 6.47
C ALA A 309 3.80 -6.87 7.84
N ALA A 310 5.08 -7.15 7.84
CA ALA A 310 5.87 -7.32 9.06
C ALA A 310 7.37 -7.19 8.75
N LYS A 311 8.16 -7.00 9.81
CA LYS A 311 9.61 -7.17 9.77
C LYS A 311 9.97 -8.50 10.39
N ILE A 312 10.65 -9.34 9.62
CA ILE A 312 11.01 -10.70 10.04
C ILE A 312 12.28 -10.67 10.89
N ILE A 313 12.32 -11.57 11.85
CA ILE A 313 13.45 -11.73 12.76
C ILE A 313 14.77 -11.99 11.98
N ASN A 314 15.88 -11.44 12.49
CA ASN A 314 17.20 -11.61 11.85
C ASN A 314 17.77 -13.02 12.03
N GLN A 315 17.37 -13.75 13.07
CA GLN A 315 17.86 -15.08 13.36
C GLN A 315 17.38 -16.07 12.30
N GLN A 316 18.32 -16.57 11.49
CA GLN A 316 18.07 -17.44 10.36
C GLN A 316 17.29 -18.70 10.74
N GLU A 317 17.73 -19.38 11.79
CA GLU A 317 17.13 -20.63 12.27
C GLU A 317 15.66 -20.48 12.68
N VAL A 318 15.30 -19.30 13.24
CA VAL A 318 13.93 -18.99 13.64
C VAL A 318 13.10 -18.62 12.40
N ALA A 319 13.66 -17.84 11.48
CA ALA A 319 12.99 -17.44 10.26
C ALA A 319 12.60 -18.64 9.37
N GLU A 320 13.46 -19.65 9.31
CA GLU A 320 13.20 -20.91 8.57
C GLU A 320 12.05 -21.76 9.15
N GLN A 321 11.67 -21.50 10.40
CA GLN A 321 10.55 -22.18 11.08
C GLN A 321 9.24 -21.40 11.00
N MET A 322 9.19 -20.32 10.22
CA MET A 322 7.99 -19.47 10.10
C MET A 322 6.78 -20.31 9.68
N ASN A 323 5.62 -19.99 10.27
CA ASN A 323 4.38 -20.69 9.96
C ASN A 323 3.95 -20.52 8.50
N ASP A 324 3.31 -21.52 7.95
CA ASP A 324 2.73 -21.53 6.59
C ASP A 324 3.71 -21.12 5.47
N LEU A 325 4.98 -21.49 5.60
CA LEU A 325 5.95 -21.28 4.53
C LEU A 325 5.59 -22.10 3.30
N PRO A 326 5.49 -21.44 2.11
CA PRO A 326 5.27 -22.16 0.87
C PRO A 326 6.39 -23.16 0.59
N ALA A 327 6.03 -24.34 0.08
CA ALA A 327 7.02 -25.37 -0.28
C ALA A 327 8.06 -24.86 -1.31
N SER A 328 7.67 -23.93 -2.18
CA SER A 328 8.53 -23.28 -3.17
C SER A 328 9.64 -22.41 -2.57
N LEU A 329 9.50 -21.96 -1.32
CA LEU A 329 10.51 -21.18 -0.59
C LEU A 329 11.43 -22.02 0.27
N LYS A 330 11.23 -23.34 0.33
CA LYS A 330 12.06 -24.21 1.14
C LYS A 330 13.54 -24.10 0.72
N GLY A 331 14.40 -23.80 1.68
CA GLY A 331 15.84 -23.58 1.45
C GLY A 331 16.21 -22.20 0.87
N LYS A 332 15.22 -21.32 0.63
CA LYS A 332 15.43 -19.92 0.15
C LYS A 332 15.14 -18.85 1.19
N VAL A 333 14.54 -19.25 2.32
CA VAL A 333 14.18 -18.34 3.41
C VAL A 333 15.42 -17.71 4.01
N LYS A 334 15.36 -16.39 4.24
CA LYS A 334 16.39 -15.61 4.93
C LYS A 334 15.75 -14.67 5.94
N GLY A 335 16.36 -14.54 7.11
CA GLY A 335 15.91 -13.61 8.14
C GLY A 335 16.16 -12.15 7.77
N GLY A 336 15.52 -11.24 8.49
CA GLY A 336 15.75 -9.81 8.40
C GLY A 336 15.00 -9.03 7.32
N GLY A 337 14.24 -9.73 6.46
CA GLY A 337 13.42 -9.08 5.44
C GLY A 337 12.22 -8.34 6.02
N SER A 338 11.67 -7.41 5.26
CA SER A 338 10.48 -6.65 5.66
C SER A 338 9.48 -6.50 4.52
N LEU A 339 8.20 -6.40 4.89
CA LEU A 339 7.12 -5.98 4.01
C LEU A 339 6.38 -4.82 4.67
N THR A 340 6.49 -3.65 4.09
CA THR A 340 5.77 -2.43 4.50
C THR A 340 4.51 -2.29 3.66
N ALA A 341 3.38 -1.97 4.27
CA ALA A 341 2.12 -1.77 3.57
C ALA A 341 1.63 -0.33 3.68
N LEU A 342 1.25 0.24 2.55
CA LEU A 342 0.56 1.51 2.44
C LEU A 342 -0.84 1.28 1.85
N PRO A 343 -1.82 0.88 2.67
CA PRO A 343 -3.20 0.80 2.22
C PRO A 343 -3.78 2.21 2.03
N ILE A 344 -4.56 2.37 0.98
CA ILE A 344 -5.30 3.59 0.68
C ILE A 344 -6.78 3.35 0.93
N ILE A 345 -7.42 4.26 1.64
CA ILE A 345 -8.87 4.29 1.87
C ILE A 345 -9.43 5.62 1.40
N GLU A 346 -10.54 5.56 0.66
CA GLU A 346 -11.29 6.74 0.25
C GLU A 346 -12.40 7.04 1.25
N THR A 347 -12.47 8.28 1.73
CA THR A 347 -13.57 8.80 2.54
C THR A 347 -14.54 9.61 1.69
N GLN A 348 -15.71 9.90 2.25
CA GLN A 348 -16.68 10.82 1.70
C GLN A 348 -16.90 11.96 2.68
N ALA A 349 -16.69 13.19 2.24
CA ALA A 349 -16.79 14.40 3.07
C ALA A 349 -15.98 14.34 4.39
N GLY A 350 -14.80 13.72 4.34
CA GLY A 350 -13.92 13.58 5.49
C GLY A 350 -14.41 12.63 6.60
N ASP A 351 -15.48 11.83 6.34
CA ASP A 351 -16.04 10.94 7.35
C ASP A 351 -15.14 9.72 7.60
N VAL A 352 -14.31 9.81 8.65
CA VAL A 352 -13.48 8.71 9.15
C VAL A 352 -14.24 7.74 10.04
N SER A 353 -15.47 8.09 10.45
CA SER A 353 -16.33 7.24 11.30
C SER A 353 -17.12 6.19 10.51
N ALA A 354 -17.07 6.24 9.18
CA ALA A 354 -17.65 5.24 8.31
C ALA A 354 -17.07 3.83 8.59
N TYR A 355 -17.81 2.80 8.17
CA TYR A 355 -17.52 1.43 8.60
C TYR A 355 -16.15 0.92 8.13
N ILE A 356 -15.81 1.07 6.86
CA ILE A 356 -14.53 0.60 6.32
C ILE A 356 -13.35 1.43 6.84
N PRO A 357 -13.38 2.79 6.83
CA PRO A 357 -12.33 3.61 7.43
C PRO A 357 -12.01 3.22 8.88
N THR A 358 -13.03 3.09 9.74
CA THR A 358 -12.87 2.73 11.16
C THR A 358 -12.17 1.39 11.32
N ASN A 359 -12.55 0.39 10.53
CA ASN A 359 -11.94 -0.93 10.57
C ASN A 359 -10.46 -0.87 10.20
N VAL A 360 -10.10 -0.19 9.12
CA VAL A 360 -8.72 -0.15 8.64
C VAL A 360 -7.83 0.70 9.55
N ILE A 361 -8.33 1.80 10.11
CA ILE A 361 -7.61 2.60 11.13
C ILE A 361 -7.25 1.72 12.33
N SER A 362 -8.13 0.83 12.76
CA SER A 362 -7.87 -0.05 13.91
C SER A 362 -6.83 -1.14 13.63
N ILE A 363 -6.72 -1.58 12.37
CA ILE A 363 -5.78 -2.63 11.95
C ILE A 363 -4.37 -2.07 11.72
N THR A 364 -4.26 -0.83 11.27
CA THR A 364 -2.99 -0.22 10.88
C THR A 364 -2.20 0.38 12.06
N ASP A 365 -0.92 0.62 11.84
CA ASP A 365 0.01 1.18 12.84
C ASP A 365 0.05 2.72 12.81
N GLY A 366 -0.96 3.33 12.25
CA GLY A 366 -1.14 4.75 12.11
C GLY A 366 -1.81 5.13 10.79
N GLN A 367 -2.05 6.42 10.62
CA GLN A 367 -2.69 6.97 9.41
C GLN A 367 -2.12 8.33 9.02
N ILE A 368 -2.04 8.55 7.72
CA ILE A 368 -1.82 9.85 7.08
C ILE A 368 -3.17 10.34 6.57
N PHE A 369 -3.73 11.35 7.21
CA PHE A 369 -5.03 11.91 6.85
C PHE A 369 -4.88 13.12 5.92
N LEU A 370 -5.51 13.04 4.75
CA LEU A 370 -5.54 14.09 3.76
C LEU A 370 -6.87 14.83 3.80
N GLU A 371 -6.80 16.15 3.92
CA GLU A 371 -7.95 17.02 4.10
C GLU A 371 -8.22 17.85 2.84
N THR A 372 -9.48 17.85 2.38
CA THR A 372 -9.89 18.57 1.17
C THR A 372 -9.70 20.08 1.29
N ASP A 373 -9.95 20.64 2.47
CA ASP A 373 -9.80 22.08 2.69
C ASP A 373 -8.34 22.55 2.58
N LEU A 374 -7.40 21.76 3.12
CA LEU A 374 -5.97 22.03 2.96
C LEU A 374 -5.53 21.90 1.50
N PHE A 375 -6.06 20.91 0.78
CA PHE A 375 -5.78 20.74 -0.64
C PHE A 375 -6.23 21.93 -1.47
N ASN A 376 -7.44 22.43 -1.22
CA ASN A 376 -8.01 23.59 -1.91
C ASN A 376 -7.29 24.89 -1.57
N GLN A 377 -6.75 25.02 -0.35
CA GLN A 377 -5.91 26.15 0.08
C GLN A 377 -4.50 26.13 -0.53
N GLY A 378 -4.15 25.06 -1.28
CA GLY A 378 -2.84 24.93 -1.93
C GLY A 378 -1.76 24.29 -1.05
N PHE A 379 -2.10 23.78 0.14
CA PHE A 379 -1.19 22.95 0.95
C PHE A 379 -1.12 21.55 0.36
N ARG A 380 -0.02 21.24 -0.32
CA ARG A 380 0.20 19.94 -0.99
C ARG A 380 1.58 19.40 -0.64
N PRO A 381 1.66 18.20 -0.05
CA PRO A 381 0.55 17.29 0.30
C PRO A 381 -0.37 17.86 1.40
N ALA A 382 -1.66 17.59 1.26
CA ALA A 382 -2.73 18.16 2.10
C ALA A 382 -2.88 17.41 3.43
N ILE A 383 -1.78 17.16 4.13
CA ILE A 383 -1.74 16.33 5.33
C ILE A 383 -2.20 17.12 6.54
N ASN A 384 -3.24 16.63 7.20
CA ASN A 384 -3.63 17.13 8.51
C ASN A 384 -2.78 16.47 9.59
N VAL A 385 -1.76 17.20 10.07
CA VAL A 385 -0.79 16.72 11.06
C VAL A 385 -1.42 16.43 12.43
N GLY A 386 -2.51 17.11 12.75
CA GLY A 386 -3.19 16.98 14.05
C GLY A 386 -3.83 15.61 14.27
N ILE A 387 -4.44 15.04 13.22
CA ILE A 387 -5.11 13.75 13.26
C ILE A 387 -4.32 12.61 12.60
N SER A 388 -3.20 12.94 11.97
CA SER A 388 -2.29 11.93 11.42
C SER A 388 -1.37 11.40 12.53
N VAL A 389 -1.15 10.10 12.54
CA VAL A 389 -0.39 9.40 13.59
C VAL A 389 0.50 8.34 12.99
N SER A 390 1.74 8.22 13.48
CA SER A 390 2.57 7.03 13.33
C SER A 390 2.80 6.42 14.71
N ARG A 391 2.37 5.15 14.88
CA ARG A 391 2.57 4.45 16.17
C ARG A 391 4.02 3.99 16.37
N VAL A 392 4.78 3.87 15.32
CA VAL A 392 6.23 3.59 15.36
C VAL A 392 7.01 4.86 15.71
N GLY A 393 6.62 6.00 15.17
CA GLY A 393 7.16 7.31 15.50
C GLY A 393 8.66 7.41 15.33
N GLY A 394 9.33 8.07 16.24
CA GLY A 394 10.77 8.34 16.19
C GLY A 394 11.69 7.11 16.16
N SER A 395 11.18 5.89 16.38
CA SER A 395 11.95 4.65 16.15
C SER A 395 12.20 4.38 14.67
N ALA A 396 11.36 4.94 13.80
CA ALA A 396 11.49 4.88 12.34
C ALA A 396 12.17 6.13 11.74
N GLN A 397 12.91 6.88 12.53
CA GLN A 397 13.67 8.05 12.07
C GLN A 397 15.18 7.87 12.32
N ILE A 398 16.00 8.37 11.40
CA ILE A 398 17.43 8.51 11.66
C ILE A 398 17.65 9.59 12.74
N LYS A 399 18.75 9.48 13.48
CA LYS A 399 19.00 10.33 14.65
C LYS A 399 19.01 11.83 14.33
N SER A 400 19.56 12.23 13.20
CA SER A 400 19.59 13.62 12.74
C SER A 400 18.18 14.15 12.48
N MET A 401 17.31 13.40 11.77
CA MET A 401 15.91 13.78 11.56
C MET A 401 15.16 13.89 12.88
N LYS A 402 15.30 12.90 13.76
CA LYS A 402 14.65 12.90 15.08
C LYS A 402 15.05 14.11 15.93
N LYS A 403 16.32 14.53 15.86
CA LYS A 403 16.81 15.69 16.62
C LYS A 403 16.27 17.01 16.07
N VAL A 404 16.18 17.14 14.74
CA VAL A 404 15.72 18.38 14.09
C VAL A 404 14.19 18.49 14.11
N ALA A 405 13.50 17.44 13.73
CA ALA A 405 12.04 17.46 13.54
C ALA A 405 11.24 17.06 14.78
N GLY A 406 11.90 16.76 15.90
CA GLY A 406 11.26 16.21 17.11
C GLY A 406 10.17 17.10 17.70
N THR A 407 10.30 18.42 17.61
CA THR A 407 9.32 19.40 18.09
C THR A 407 8.36 19.89 17.01
N LEU A 408 8.67 19.66 15.73
CA LEU A 408 7.94 20.27 14.60
C LEU A 408 6.44 19.99 14.64
N LYS A 409 6.05 18.77 15.01
CA LYS A 409 4.63 18.39 15.12
C LYS A 409 3.90 19.19 16.21
N ILE A 410 4.55 19.38 17.35
CA ILE A 410 4.01 20.17 18.46
C ILE A 410 3.95 21.64 18.08
N ASP A 411 5.01 22.16 17.48
CA ASP A 411 5.08 23.56 17.03
C ASP A 411 3.98 23.88 16.01
N GLN A 412 3.70 22.93 15.10
CA GLN A 412 2.61 23.08 14.13
C GLN A 412 1.21 23.00 14.76
N ALA A 413 1.03 22.17 15.78
CA ALA A 413 -0.22 22.12 16.52
C ALA A 413 -0.47 23.45 17.28
N GLN A 414 0.54 23.96 17.98
CA GLN A 414 0.47 25.26 18.68
C GLN A 414 0.20 26.41 17.70
N TYR A 415 0.88 26.42 16.56
CA TYR A 415 0.62 27.42 15.52
C TYR A 415 -0.85 27.46 15.09
N ARG A 416 -1.47 26.30 14.84
CA ARG A 416 -2.89 26.23 14.44
C ARG A 416 -3.83 26.82 15.50
N GLU A 417 -3.57 26.55 16.77
CA GLU A 417 -4.32 27.13 17.88
C GLU A 417 -4.16 28.65 17.92
N LEU A 418 -2.92 29.13 17.85
CA LEU A 418 -2.61 30.57 17.87
C LEU A 418 -3.19 31.28 16.65
N GLU A 419 -3.13 30.69 15.45
CA GLU A 419 -3.71 31.26 14.24
C GLU A 419 -5.24 31.39 14.33
N ALA A 420 -5.91 30.39 14.95
CA ALA A 420 -7.35 30.47 15.19
C ALA A 420 -7.69 31.63 16.14
N PHE A 421 -6.92 31.81 17.21
CA PHE A 421 -7.08 32.93 18.16
C PHE A 421 -6.77 34.28 17.49
N SER A 422 -5.77 34.37 16.64
CA SER A 422 -5.37 35.63 15.98
C SER A 422 -6.45 36.24 15.11
N LYS A 423 -7.39 35.44 14.63
CA LYS A 423 -8.55 35.92 13.85
C LYS A 423 -9.58 36.71 14.69
N PHE A 424 -9.52 36.55 16.02
CA PHE A 424 -10.47 37.14 16.97
C PHE A 424 -9.85 38.22 17.87
N SER A 425 -8.51 38.36 17.89
CA SER A 425 -7.79 39.32 18.74
C SER A 425 -7.00 40.31 17.88
N SER A 426 -7.19 41.61 18.14
CA SER A 426 -6.45 42.68 17.48
C SER A 426 -5.08 42.99 18.08
N ASP A 427 -4.85 42.59 19.37
CA ASP A 427 -3.61 42.85 20.07
C ASP A 427 -2.89 41.51 20.33
N MET A 428 -1.81 41.30 19.59
CA MET A 428 -0.89 40.19 19.83
C MET A 428 0.42 40.68 20.42
N ASP A 429 0.94 39.95 21.40
CA ASP A 429 2.29 40.15 21.89
C ASP A 429 3.35 39.73 20.87
N ALA A 430 4.57 40.24 20.98
CA ALA A 430 5.65 39.98 20.05
C ALA A 430 6.02 38.49 19.98
N VAL A 431 5.92 37.76 21.09
CA VAL A 431 6.27 36.31 21.15
C VAL A 431 5.26 35.49 20.38
N THR A 432 3.97 35.77 20.54
CA THR A 432 2.89 35.12 19.79
C THR A 432 2.99 35.42 18.29
N ALA A 433 3.28 36.68 17.93
CA ALA A 433 3.48 37.07 16.52
C ALA A 433 4.65 36.31 15.87
N MET A 434 5.78 36.15 16.57
CA MET A 434 6.93 35.37 16.10
C MET A 434 6.60 33.87 15.96
N ALA A 435 5.84 33.30 16.88
CA ALA A 435 5.42 31.91 16.81
C ALA A 435 4.49 31.65 15.61
N ILE A 436 3.58 32.56 15.32
CA ILE A 436 2.70 32.51 14.16
C ILE A 436 3.50 32.66 12.85
N ASP A 437 4.44 33.61 12.76
CA ASP A 437 5.28 33.80 11.59
C ASP A 437 6.12 32.53 11.30
N ARG A 438 6.77 31.98 12.32
CA ARG A 438 7.51 30.71 12.22
C ARG A 438 6.61 29.57 11.73
N GLY A 439 5.43 29.42 12.30
CA GLY A 439 4.48 28.38 11.91
C GLY A 439 4.00 28.50 10.48
N ARG A 440 3.72 29.73 10.00
CA ARG A 440 3.37 30.01 8.60
C ARG A 440 4.50 29.65 7.65
N LYS A 441 5.73 30.04 7.97
CA LYS A 441 6.91 29.74 7.15
C LYS A 441 7.22 28.25 7.12
N ASN A 442 7.07 27.54 8.25
CA ASN A 442 7.19 26.09 8.30
C ASN A 442 6.13 25.39 7.44
N ASN A 443 4.88 25.84 7.45
CA ASN A 443 3.85 25.34 6.55
C ASN A 443 4.22 25.51 5.08
N ARG A 444 4.82 26.65 4.71
CA ARG A 444 5.31 26.87 3.34
C ARG A 444 6.46 25.94 2.98
N LEU A 445 7.41 25.70 3.88
CA LEU A 445 8.50 24.74 3.69
C LEU A 445 8.01 23.31 3.48
N LEU A 446 6.88 22.93 4.11
CA LEU A 446 6.31 21.58 3.98
C LEU A 446 5.60 21.34 2.65
N ILE A 447 5.29 22.40 1.89
CA ILE A 447 4.75 22.28 0.54
C ILE A 447 5.79 21.65 -0.37
N GLN A 448 5.36 20.66 -1.15
CA GLN A 448 6.23 19.90 -2.05
C GLN A 448 5.45 19.52 -3.32
N PRO A 449 6.01 19.75 -4.50
CA PRO A 449 5.35 19.36 -5.74
C PRO A 449 5.26 17.85 -5.87
N GLN A 450 4.25 17.38 -6.59
CA GLN A 450 4.03 15.98 -6.89
C GLN A 450 5.19 15.40 -7.73
N TYR A 451 5.53 14.15 -7.49
CA TYR A 451 6.61 13.42 -8.17
C TYR A 451 8.00 14.06 -8.01
N SER A 452 8.22 14.69 -6.88
CA SER A 452 9.48 15.35 -6.54
C SER A 452 9.91 14.99 -5.11
N PRO A 453 10.19 13.71 -4.84
CA PRO A 453 10.69 13.30 -3.53
C PRO A 453 12.06 13.94 -3.26
N MET A 454 12.28 14.33 -2.01
CA MET A 454 13.49 14.99 -1.56
C MET A 454 14.36 14.02 -0.73
N PRO A 455 15.67 13.91 -0.99
CA PRO A 455 16.58 13.11 -0.17
C PRO A 455 16.57 13.54 1.31
N VAL A 456 16.72 12.60 2.22
CA VAL A 456 16.56 12.85 3.66
C VAL A 456 17.55 13.89 4.22
N GLY A 457 18.79 13.92 3.74
CA GLY A 457 19.76 14.92 4.16
C GLY A 457 19.33 16.35 3.82
N GLU A 458 18.77 16.55 2.64
CA GLU A 458 18.22 17.84 2.20
C GLU A 458 16.97 18.23 3.00
N GLN A 459 16.08 17.26 3.27
CA GLN A 459 14.92 17.49 4.12
C GLN A 459 15.34 18.02 5.50
N ILE A 460 16.34 17.38 6.12
CA ILE A 460 16.82 17.76 7.45
C ILE A 460 17.40 19.18 7.43
N ALA A 461 18.22 19.52 6.41
CA ALA A 461 18.80 20.85 6.28
C ALA A 461 17.74 21.94 6.15
N VAL A 462 16.72 21.71 5.31
CA VAL A 462 15.58 22.64 5.12
C VAL A 462 14.75 22.78 6.40
N LEU A 463 14.41 21.66 7.04
CA LEU A 463 13.61 21.67 8.27
C LEU A 463 14.37 22.33 9.43
N TYR A 464 15.69 22.18 9.48
CA TYR A 464 16.54 22.89 10.46
C TYR A 464 16.36 24.41 10.33
N CYS A 465 16.38 24.94 9.11
CA CYS A 465 16.16 26.38 8.88
C CYS A 465 14.78 26.84 9.41
N GLY A 466 13.74 26.05 9.21
CA GLY A 466 12.38 26.37 9.70
C GLY A 466 12.25 26.29 11.21
N VAL A 467 12.72 25.23 11.81
CA VAL A 467 12.61 24.97 13.27
C VAL A 467 13.43 25.99 14.06
N HIS A 468 14.63 26.37 13.59
CA HIS A 468 15.50 27.35 14.24
C HIS A 468 15.25 28.80 13.84
N SER A 469 14.11 29.09 13.16
CA SER A 469 13.69 30.46 12.80
C SER A 469 14.70 31.22 11.90
N LEU A 470 15.51 30.49 11.11
CA LEU A 470 16.48 31.11 10.19
C LEU A 470 15.80 31.81 9.00
N LEU A 471 14.50 31.67 8.86
CA LEU A 471 13.66 32.29 7.84
C LEU A 471 13.04 33.63 8.31
N HIS A 472 13.41 34.15 9.49
CA HIS A 472 12.76 35.33 10.08
C HIS A 472 12.67 36.51 9.09
N ASP A 473 13.75 36.77 8.38
CA ASP A 473 13.86 37.89 7.45
C ASP A 473 13.37 37.58 6.02
N VAL A 474 12.92 36.36 5.76
CA VAL A 474 12.44 35.94 4.44
C VAL A 474 10.92 36.20 4.34
N PRO A 475 10.42 36.95 3.34
CA PRO A 475 8.98 37.10 3.11
C PRO A 475 8.28 35.76 2.88
N LEU A 476 7.03 35.61 3.32
CA LEU A 476 6.28 34.38 3.26
C LEU A 476 6.13 33.81 1.84
N ASP A 477 5.93 34.66 0.85
CA ASP A 477 5.83 34.33 -0.58
C ASP A 477 7.17 33.88 -1.18
N LYS A 478 8.31 34.23 -0.56
CA LYS A 478 9.66 33.90 -0.99
C LYS A 478 10.25 32.65 -0.34
N VAL A 479 9.55 32.01 0.59
CA VAL A 479 10.07 30.84 1.34
C VAL A 479 10.46 29.69 0.42
N ILE A 480 9.70 29.39 -0.63
CA ILE A 480 10.01 28.32 -1.59
C ILE A 480 11.24 28.69 -2.43
N GLU A 481 11.36 29.95 -2.84
CA GLU A 481 12.53 30.46 -3.57
C GLU A 481 13.80 30.36 -2.70
N PHE A 482 13.70 30.79 -1.43
CA PHE A 482 14.74 30.61 -0.44
C PHE A 482 15.18 29.14 -0.33
N GLN A 483 14.21 28.21 -0.16
CA GLN A 483 14.50 26.79 -0.07
C GLN A 483 15.31 26.29 -1.28
N ASN A 484 14.92 26.67 -2.48
CA ASN A 484 15.58 26.24 -3.71
C ASN A 484 17.01 26.77 -3.78
N THR A 485 17.22 28.05 -3.56
CA THR A 485 18.54 28.71 -3.58
C THR A 485 19.45 28.13 -2.48
N PHE A 486 18.91 27.94 -1.28
CA PHE A 486 19.63 27.31 -0.17
C PHE A 486 20.08 25.89 -0.52
N LEU A 487 19.20 25.07 -1.07
CA LEU A 487 19.54 23.70 -1.45
C LEU A 487 20.53 23.64 -2.62
N GLU A 488 20.44 24.54 -3.60
CA GLU A 488 21.40 24.63 -4.69
C GLU A 488 22.81 24.93 -4.14
N THR A 489 22.92 25.88 -3.21
CA THR A 489 24.18 26.20 -2.56
C THR A 489 24.72 25.03 -1.75
N MET A 490 23.84 24.35 -0.98
CA MET A 490 24.23 23.19 -0.19
C MET A 490 24.73 22.03 -1.06
N ARG A 491 24.05 21.74 -2.18
CA ARG A 491 24.50 20.69 -3.13
C ARG A 491 25.80 21.03 -3.79
N ALA A 492 26.01 22.30 -4.17
CA ALA A 492 27.21 22.72 -4.88
C ALA A 492 28.46 22.72 -3.98
N ASN A 493 28.32 23.18 -2.73
CA ASN A 493 29.45 23.47 -1.87
C ASN A 493 29.58 22.56 -0.64
N HIS A 494 28.46 21.95 -0.18
CA HIS A 494 28.35 21.28 1.10
C HIS A 494 27.65 19.90 1.01
N GLN A 495 27.77 19.21 -0.13
CA GLN A 495 27.17 17.90 -0.30
C GLN A 495 27.75 16.88 0.68
N GLN A 496 29.07 16.77 0.74
CA GLN A 496 29.76 15.73 1.53
C GLN A 496 29.87 16.08 3.01
N ASP A 497 30.11 17.35 3.34
CA ASP A 497 30.33 17.81 4.71
C ASP A 497 29.03 18.12 5.48
N VAL A 498 27.91 18.30 4.80
CA VAL A 498 26.63 18.56 5.44
C VAL A 498 25.55 17.56 5.01
N ILE A 499 25.17 17.50 3.73
CA ILE A 499 24.01 16.72 3.28
C ILE A 499 24.22 15.22 3.54
N ASP A 500 25.37 14.67 3.15
CA ASP A 500 25.66 13.24 3.35
C ASP A 500 25.87 12.89 4.83
N VAL A 501 26.43 13.82 5.62
CA VAL A 501 26.57 13.66 7.08
C VAL A 501 25.20 13.61 7.75
N LEU A 502 24.29 14.52 7.41
CA LEU A 502 22.91 14.50 7.91
C LEU A 502 22.19 13.21 7.52
N ALA A 503 22.35 12.77 6.27
CA ALA A 503 21.75 11.53 5.77
C ALA A 503 22.26 10.28 6.49
N SER A 504 23.51 10.30 6.98
CA SER A 504 24.09 9.23 7.81
C SER A 504 23.53 9.17 9.24
N GLY A 505 22.73 10.15 9.64
CA GLY A 505 22.14 10.25 10.98
C GLY A 505 22.98 11.07 11.97
N VAL A 506 24.02 11.74 11.51
CA VAL A 506 24.91 12.58 12.34
C VAL A 506 24.51 14.05 12.23
N ILE A 507 24.47 14.75 13.33
CA ILE A 507 24.32 16.20 13.42
C ILE A 507 25.19 16.73 14.57
N ASN A 508 26.09 17.64 14.26
CA ASN A 508 27.05 18.27 15.17
C ASN A 508 27.11 19.79 14.96
N GLU A 509 27.88 20.49 15.80
CA GLU A 509 27.98 21.95 15.74
C GLU A 509 28.63 22.47 14.45
N GLU A 510 29.53 21.71 13.82
CA GLU A 510 30.12 22.07 12.56
C GLU A 510 29.08 22.08 11.43
N VAL A 511 28.27 21.01 11.33
CA VAL A 511 27.18 20.88 10.34
C VAL A 511 26.13 21.97 10.55
N THR A 512 25.70 22.20 11.79
CA THR A 512 24.70 23.24 12.07
C THR A 512 25.23 24.65 11.81
N GLY A 513 26.49 24.92 12.13
CA GLY A 513 27.15 26.19 11.85
C GLY A 513 27.24 26.51 10.35
N ILE A 514 27.48 25.51 9.51
CA ILE A 514 27.46 25.69 8.05
C ILE A 514 26.03 25.97 7.55
N ILE A 515 25.03 25.23 8.04
CA ILE A 515 23.62 25.45 7.69
C ILE A 515 23.21 26.88 8.04
N GLU A 516 23.50 27.33 9.26
CA GLU A 516 23.17 28.68 9.74
C GLU A 516 23.85 29.77 8.90
N LYS A 517 25.12 29.59 8.55
CA LYS A 517 25.84 30.51 7.71
C LYS A 517 25.24 30.64 6.31
N VAL A 518 25.03 29.52 5.63
CA VAL A 518 24.45 29.50 4.26
C VAL A 518 23.01 30.02 4.28
N ALA A 519 22.22 29.71 5.30
CA ALA A 519 20.87 30.24 5.46
C ALA A 519 20.87 31.76 5.65
N ALA A 520 21.78 32.30 6.48
CA ALA A 520 21.91 33.74 6.69
C ALA A 520 22.35 34.47 5.40
N GLU A 521 23.33 33.93 4.68
CA GLU A 521 23.77 34.48 3.40
C GLU A 521 22.65 34.49 2.37
N THR A 522 21.87 33.40 2.28
CA THR A 522 20.71 33.31 1.40
C THR A 522 19.60 34.29 1.80
N ALA A 523 19.33 34.44 3.10
CA ALA A 523 18.29 35.34 3.61
C ALA A 523 18.62 36.82 3.38
N GLN A 524 19.91 37.21 3.37
CA GLN A 524 20.33 38.59 3.09
C GLN A 524 19.85 39.09 1.73
N SER A 525 19.80 38.22 0.72
CA SER A 525 19.33 38.59 -0.63
C SER A 525 17.87 39.09 -0.68
N TYR A 526 17.08 38.78 0.37
CA TYR A 526 15.66 39.18 0.49
C TYR A 526 15.46 40.42 1.38
N LYS A 527 16.50 40.84 2.13
CA LYS A 527 16.45 42.10 2.91
C LYS A 527 16.71 43.35 2.05
N GLU A 528 17.41 43.16 0.94
CA GLU A 528 17.84 44.27 0.05
C GLU A 528 16.84 44.57 -1.08
N GLN A 529 15.71 43.83 -1.15
CA GLN A 529 14.60 44.08 -2.06
C GLN A 529 13.40 44.63 -1.30
#